data_5bf7ce6d7ba233ff21df27d1075de796
#
_entry.id   5bf7ce6d7ba233ff21df27d1075de796
#
_cell.length_a   1.000
_cell.length_b   1.000
_cell.length_c   1.000
_cell.angle_alpha   90.00
_cell.angle_beta   90.00
_cell.angle_gamma   90.00
#
_symmetry.space_group_name_H-M   'P 1'
#
loop_
_entity.id
_entity.type
_entity.pdbx_description
1 polymer ?
#
loop_
_entity_poly.entity_id
_entity_poly.type
_entity_poly.pdbx_seq_one_letter_code
_entity_poly.pdbx_strand_id
1 'polypeptide(L)'
;MTVILPSYFRATAVPDQLRGRQCRLCRTPIDEAYDFCFRCNSQPFARPDAAGFVTYAVKGGQSGAEMYRYKNHRPSPQALKNVLLLLQYGLLHLPCAGRLMGTPSEAVAVVPSRSHYQPDTLSKLQQLCHRVLLECMPLVSLRPAPESTSDRRIHGSAFEVVDCPYASHVTIIDDTWVSGGTTLSAVAALRASGVQKVSVLALARWLDPGYGLTRDFLAIGRQHLAEWPGPQDVCPFTLDGICP
;
A
#
# COMPACT_ATOMS: atom_id res chain seq x y z
N MET A 1 -7.30 -16.33 -17.87
CA MET A 1 -8.11 -15.12 -18.15
C MET A 1 -7.28 -13.92 -17.75
N THR A 2 -6.74 -13.17 -18.73
CA THR A 2 -5.92 -12.00 -18.44
C THR A 2 -6.84 -10.90 -17.91
N VAL A 3 -6.65 -10.53 -16.66
CA VAL A 3 -7.42 -9.46 -16.05
C VAL A 3 -6.80 -8.13 -16.44
N ILE A 4 -7.52 -7.32 -17.19
CA ILE A 4 -7.05 -6.00 -17.62
C ILE A 4 -7.61 -4.94 -16.68
N LEU A 5 -6.71 -4.25 -16.00
CA LEU A 5 -7.05 -3.05 -15.23
C LEU A 5 -7.32 -1.87 -16.17
N PRO A 6 -8.26 -0.97 -15.83
CA PRO A 6 -8.49 0.25 -16.61
C PRO A 6 -7.21 1.07 -16.79
N SER A 7 -7.07 1.67 -17.98
CA SER A 7 -5.86 2.41 -18.38
C SER A 7 -5.55 3.67 -17.54
N TYR A 8 -6.49 4.15 -16.75
CA TYR A 8 -6.25 5.26 -15.82
C TYR A 8 -5.51 4.85 -14.53
N PHE A 9 -5.35 3.55 -14.28
CA PHE A 9 -4.42 3.07 -13.27
C PHE A 9 -3.02 2.99 -13.86
N ARG A 10 -2.09 3.68 -13.24
CA ARG A 10 -0.68 3.66 -13.60
C ARG A 10 0.13 3.04 -12.49
N ALA A 11 1.05 2.17 -12.86
CA ALA A 11 1.96 1.53 -11.92
C ALA A 11 2.82 2.55 -11.17
N THR A 12 3.38 2.14 -10.07
CA THR A 12 4.39 2.96 -9.36
C THR A 12 5.80 2.77 -9.90
N ALA A 13 6.05 1.78 -10.75
CA ALA A 13 7.18 1.81 -11.68
C ALA A 13 6.91 2.88 -12.74
N VAL A 14 7.84 3.79 -12.94
CA VAL A 14 7.64 5.01 -13.75
C VAL A 14 8.49 5.00 -15.01
N PRO A 15 8.12 5.79 -16.03
CA PRO A 15 8.97 6.03 -17.19
C PRO A 15 10.35 6.55 -16.80
N ASP A 16 11.33 6.36 -17.68
CA ASP A 16 12.74 6.73 -17.44
C ASP A 16 12.91 8.20 -17.04
N GLN A 17 12.09 9.11 -17.60
CA GLN A 17 12.11 10.55 -17.31
C GLN A 17 11.73 10.89 -15.86
N LEU A 18 11.11 9.95 -15.16
CA LEU A 18 10.73 10.07 -13.75
C LEU A 18 11.61 9.23 -12.81
N ARG A 19 12.55 8.46 -13.34
CA ARG A 19 13.49 7.68 -12.52
C ARG A 19 14.29 8.60 -11.60
N GLY A 20 14.47 8.15 -10.34
CA GLY A 20 15.13 8.97 -9.31
C GLY A 20 14.25 10.04 -8.67
N ARG A 21 13.09 10.35 -9.24
CA ARG A 21 12.17 11.37 -8.71
C ARG A 21 11.10 10.82 -7.77
N GLN A 22 11.35 9.67 -7.20
CA GLN A 22 10.47 8.99 -6.24
C GLN A 22 11.23 8.59 -4.99
N CYS A 23 10.60 8.74 -3.84
CA CYS A 23 11.09 8.13 -2.60
C CYS A 23 11.21 6.61 -2.79
N ARG A 24 12.38 6.06 -2.54
CA ARG A 24 12.66 4.61 -2.70
C ARG A 24 11.75 3.73 -1.85
N LEU A 25 11.24 4.25 -0.71
CA LEU A 25 10.34 3.49 0.14
C LEU A 25 8.86 3.71 -0.24
N CYS A 26 8.35 4.94 -0.19
CA CYS A 26 6.91 5.19 -0.28
C CYS A 26 6.43 5.76 -1.62
N ARG A 27 7.30 5.85 -2.62
CA ARG A 27 6.98 6.33 -3.98
C ARG A 27 6.44 7.77 -4.03
N THR A 28 6.56 8.56 -2.95
CA THR A 28 6.25 10.00 -2.99
C THR A 28 7.16 10.68 -4.00
N PRO A 29 6.66 11.57 -4.86
CA PRO A 29 7.50 12.41 -5.70
C PRO A 29 8.44 13.28 -4.85
N ILE A 30 9.73 13.22 -5.15
CA ILE A 30 10.81 13.94 -4.48
C ILE A 30 11.78 14.50 -5.52
N ASP A 31 12.65 15.40 -5.09
CA ASP A 31 13.80 15.84 -5.87
C ASP A 31 14.79 14.69 -6.04
N GLU A 32 15.41 14.59 -7.21
CA GLU A 32 16.36 13.53 -7.58
C GLU A 32 17.66 13.52 -6.74
N ALA A 33 17.91 14.61 -6.02
CA ALA A 33 19.03 14.68 -5.06
C ALA A 33 18.80 13.81 -3.80
N TYR A 34 17.59 13.29 -3.60
CA TYR A 34 17.23 12.53 -2.39
C TYR A 34 16.78 11.10 -2.72
N ASP A 35 17.19 10.14 -1.89
CA ASP A 35 16.69 8.77 -1.94
C ASP A 35 15.34 8.59 -1.23
N PHE A 36 15.11 9.36 -0.16
CA PHE A 36 13.94 9.23 0.70
C PHE A 36 13.27 10.58 0.93
N CYS A 37 11.94 10.59 0.96
CA CYS A 37 11.19 11.76 1.40
C CYS A 37 11.45 12.05 2.88
N PHE A 38 11.19 13.28 3.31
CA PHE A 38 11.38 13.71 4.70
C PHE A 38 10.77 12.73 5.71
N ARG A 39 9.54 12.29 5.50
CA ARG A 39 8.85 11.37 6.41
C ARG A 39 9.54 9.99 6.49
N CYS A 40 9.91 9.42 5.37
CA CYS A 40 10.61 8.14 5.37
C CYS A 40 12.02 8.25 5.96
N ASN A 41 12.64 9.40 5.88
CA ASN A 41 13.95 9.63 6.47
C ASN A 41 13.89 9.86 7.98
N SER A 42 12.86 10.55 8.46
CA SER A 42 12.72 10.94 9.87
C SER A 42 12.17 9.85 10.80
N GLN A 43 11.65 8.72 10.26
CA GLN A 43 10.97 7.67 11.05
C GLN A 43 11.53 6.27 10.79
N PRO A 44 12.84 6.04 11.02
CA PRO A 44 13.49 4.76 10.67
C PRO A 44 12.91 3.56 11.45
N PHE A 45 12.44 3.74 12.69
CA PHE A 45 11.93 2.68 13.55
C PHE A 45 10.61 2.07 13.04
N ALA A 46 9.82 2.83 12.29
CA ALA A 46 8.55 2.38 11.73
C ALA A 46 8.65 2.03 10.23
N ARG A 47 9.84 2.03 9.64
CA ARG A 47 10.01 1.64 8.24
C ARG A 47 9.72 0.15 8.07
N PRO A 48 8.90 -0.25 7.10
CA PRO A 48 8.85 -1.65 6.68
C PRO A 48 10.18 -2.06 6.02
N ASP A 49 10.46 -3.35 6.04
CA ASP A 49 11.66 -3.91 5.38
C ASP A 49 11.51 -3.87 3.84
N ALA A 50 10.27 -4.00 3.33
CA ALA A 50 9.94 -3.77 1.94
C ALA A 50 8.55 -3.11 1.82
N ALA A 51 8.35 -2.28 0.78
CA ALA A 51 7.06 -1.67 0.50
C ALA A 51 6.74 -1.75 -0.99
N GLY A 52 5.59 -2.33 -1.29
CA GLY A 52 5.03 -2.44 -2.64
C GLY A 52 3.79 -1.55 -2.80
N PHE A 53 3.65 -0.99 -3.99
CA PHE A 53 2.51 -0.15 -4.36
C PHE A 53 2.02 -0.56 -5.74
N VAL A 54 0.76 -0.98 -5.84
CA VAL A 54 0.23 -1.51 -7.10
C VAL A 54 0.01 -0.39 -8.10
N THR A 55 -0.61 0.72 -7.68
CA THR A 55 -0.91 1.84 -8.57
C THR A 55 -0.76 3.19 -7.89
N TYR A 56 -0.73 4.24 -8.71
CA TYR A 56 -0.98 5.60 -8.24
C TYR A 56 -2.48 5.91 -8.25
N ALA A 57 -2.96 6.51 -7.15
CA ALA A 57 -4.29 7.11 -7.05
C ALA A 57 -4.15 8.63 -6.99
N VAL A 58 -4.60 9.33 -8.03
CA VAL A 58 -4.44 10.77 -8.15
C VAL A 58 -5.70 11.49 -7.67
N LYS A 59 -5.56 12.43 -6.72
CA LYS A 59 -6.64 13.29 -6.25
C LYS A 59 -7.23 14.11 -7.40
N GLY A 60 -8.56 14.07 -7.54
CA GLY A 60 -9.26 14.70 -8.65
C GLY A 60 -9.24 13.90 -9.96
N GLY A 61 -8.47 12.81 -10.03
CA GLY A 61 -8.44 11.87 -11.15
C GLY A 61 -9.34 10.65 -10.92
N GLN A 62 -9.53 9.86 -11.98
CA GLN A 62 -10.39 8.68 -11.95
C GLN A 62 -9.86 7.59 -11.01
N SER A 63 -8.54 7.33 -11.00
CA SER A 63 -7.92 6.37 -10.07
C SER A 63 -8.17 6.74 -8.60
N GLY A 64 -8.07 8.03 -8.25
CA GLY A 64 -8.38 8.51 -6.90
C GLY A 64 -9.88 8.36 -6.57
N ALA A 65 -10.76 8.66 -7.53
CA ALA A 65 -12.20 8.51 -7.36
C ALA A 65 -12.60 7.04 -7.09
N GLU A 66 -11.97 6.08 -7.76
CA GLU A 66 -12.21 4.63 -7.55
C GLU A 66 -11.81 4.21 -6.13
N MET A 67 -10.61 4.62 -5.67
CA MET A 67 -10.12 4.32 -4.31
C MET A 67 -10.96 4.97 -3.21
N TYR A 68 -11.74 5.99 -3.53
CA TYR A 68 -12.72 6.60 -2.62
C TYR A 68 -14.07 5.89 -2.66
N ARG A 69 -14.60 5.62 -3.87
CA ARG A 69 -15.96 5.10 -4.08
C ARG A 69 -16.16 3.68 -3.55
N TYR A 70 -15.11 2.85 -3.54
CA TYR A 70 -15.25 1.48 -3.02
C TYR A 70 -15.46 1.43 -1.50
N LYS A 71 -15.04 2.49 -0.76
CA LYS A 71 -15.21 2.60 0.70
C LYS A 71 -16.62 3.01 1.13
N ASN A 72 -17.40 3.57 0.21
CA ASN A 72 -18.72 4.09 0.53
C ASN A 72 -19.64 3.00 1.10
N HIS A 73 -20.66 3.40 1.87
CA HIS A 73 -21.67 2.48 2.40
C HIS A 73 -22.34 1.66 1.28
N ARG A 74 -22.63 2.31 0.15
CA ARG A 74 -23.05 1.65 -1.11
C ARG A 74 -21.95 1.82 -2.14
N PRO A 75 -20.99 0.89 -2.17
CA PRO A 75 -19.86 1.01 -3.10
C PRO A 75 -20.30 0.80 -4.54
N SER A 76 -19.67 1.52 -5.46
CA SER A 76 -19.82 1.24 -6.88
C SER A 76 -19.35 -0.19 -7.19
N PRO A 77 -20.15 -1.04 -7.86
CA PRO A 77 -19.71 -2.38 -8.26
C PRO A 77 -18.42 -2.36 -9.08
N GLN A 78 -18.26 -1.35 -9.95
CA GLN A 78 -17.04 -1.19 -10.74
C GLN A 78 -15.83 -0.86 -9.86
N ALA A 79 -15.98 0.04 -8.88
CA ALA A 79 -14.90 0.37 -7.95
C ALA A 79 -14.49 -0.85 -7.09
N LEU A 80 -15.46 -1.62 -6.60
CA LEU A 80 -15.17 -2.88 -5.90
C LEU A 80 -14.43 -3.86 -6.78
N LYS A 81 -14.87 -4.05 -8.03
CA LYS A 81 -14.18 -4.91 -8.98
C LYS A 81 -12.75 -4.44 -9.22
N ASN A 82 -12.54 -3.16 -9.47
CA ASN A 82 -11.21 -2.62 -9.72
C ASN A 82 -10.28 -2.78 -8.51
N VAL A 83 -10.77 -2.51 -7.29
CA VAL A 83 -9.97 -2.70 -6.06
C VAL A 83 -9.67 -4.19 -5.81
N LEU A 84 -10.62 -5.09 -6.09
CA LEU A 84 -10.37 -6.53 -6.03
C LEU A 84 -9.27 -6.95 -7.01
N LEU A 85 -9.26 -6.41 -8.23
CA LEU A 85 -8.23 -6.68 -9.22
C LEU A 85 -6.85 -6.16 -8.79
N LEU A 86 -6.79 -4.93 -8.24
CA LEU A 86 -5.55 -4.39 -7.67
C LEU A 86 -5.05 -5.28 -6.53
N LEU A 87 -5.93 -5.76 -5.65
CA LEU A 87 -5.58 -6.67 -4.58
C LEU A 87 -5.02 -7.99 -5.12
N GLN A 88 -5.72 -8.64 -6.04
CA GLN A 88 -5.26 -9.89 -6.66
C GLN A 88 -3.89 -9.71 -7.33
N TYR A 89 -3.70 -8.61 -8.04
CA TYR A 89 -2.42 -8.27 -8.66
C TYR A 89 -1.31 -8.13 -7.62
N GLY A 90 -1.55 -7.35 -6.57
CA GLY A 90 -0.59 -7.19 -5.49
C GLY A 90 -0.23 -8.50 -4.81
N LEU A 91 -1.21 -9.37 -4.56
CA LEU A 91 -1.00 -10.67 -3.91
C LEU A 91 -0.14 -11.64 -4.73
N LEU A 92 -0.22 -11.59 -6.06
CA LEU A 92 0.66 -12.39 -6.93
C LEU A 92 2.14 -12.06 -6.73
N HIS A 93 2.46 -10.87 -6.19
CA HIS A 93 3.82 -10.42 -5.93
C HIS A 93 4.27 -10.53 -4.46
N LEU A 94 3.49 -11.17 -3.58
CA LEU A 94 3.98 -11.45 -2.21
C LEU A 94 5.29 -12.27 -2.19
N PRO A 95 5.51 -13.24 -3.10
CA PRO A 95 6.80 -13.90 -3.20
C PRO A 95 7.96 -12.93 -3.52
N CYS A 96 7.70 -11.83 -4.21
CA CYS A 96 8.72 -10.82 -4.51
C CYS A 96 9.18 -10.09 -3.25
N ALA A 97 8.24 -9.74 -2.35
CA ALA A 97 8.60 -9.20 -1.03
C ALA A 97 9.49 -10.19 -0.26
N GLY A 98 9.12 -11.46 -0.27
CA GLY A 98 9.92 -12.52 0.37
C GLY A 98 11.33 -12.61 -0.18
N ARG A 99 11.50 -12.57 -1.51
CA ARG A 99 12.82 -12.61 -2.15
C ARG A 99 13.68 -11.40 -1.76
N LEU A 100 13.10 -10.21 -1.74
CA LEU A 100 13.82 -8.99 -1.34
C LEU A 100 14.33 -9.06 0.10
N MET A 101 13.66 -9.81 0.98
CA MET A 101 14.01 -9.90 2.40
C MET A 101 14.68 -11.23 2.79
N GLY A 102 14.78 -12.18 1.86
CA GLY A 102 15.32 -13.52 2.13
C GLY A 102 14.40 -14.40 3.00
N THR A 103 13.14 -13.99 3.22
CA THR A 103 12.18 -14.70 4.08
C THR A 103 10.78 -14.61 3.45
N PRO A 104 10.09 -15.72 3.17
CA PRO A 104 8.76 -15.68 2.58
C PRO A 104 7.77 -15.00 3.53
N SER A 105 6.73 -14.38 2.97
CA SER A 105 5.61 -13.88 3.78
C SER A 105 4.82 -15.07 4.32
N GLU A 106 4.69 -15.17 5.63
CA GLU A 106 4.06 -16.30 6.32
C GLU A 106 2.65 -15.96 6.81
N ALA A 107 2.36 -14.67 6.96
CA ALA A 107 1.05 -14.19 7.36
C ALA A 107 0.77 -12.80 6.78
N VAL A 108 -0.49 -12.42 6.79
CA VAL A 108 -0.96 -11.13 6.31
C VAL A 108 -1.72 -10.39 7.41
N ALA A 109 -1.47 -9.11 7.57
CA ALA A 109 -2.26 -8.22 8.39
C ALA A 109 -2.98 -7.20 7.50
N VAL A 110 -4.27 -6.98 7.71
CA VAL A 110 -5.03 -5.94 6.99
C VAL A 110 -5.22 -4.74 7.90
N VAL A 111 -4.83 -3.55 7.44
CA VAL A 111 -4.97 -2.32 8.24
C VAL A 111 -6.45 -2.00 8.44
N PRO A 112 -6.96 -1.98 9.69
CA PRO A 112 -8.33 -1.59 9.95
C PRO A 112 -8.51 -0.06 9.85
N SER A 113 -9.72 0.38 9.51
CA SER A 113 -10.06 1.80 9.56
C SER A 113 -10.06 2.28 11.01
N ARG A 114 -9.32 3.36 11.33
CA ARG A 114 -9.34 3.95 12.67
C ARG A 114 -10.57 4.84 12.91
N SER A 115 -11.05 5.53 11.88
CA SER A 115 -12.17 6.47 11.98
C SER A 115 -13.55 5.81 11.96
N HIS A 116 -13.65 4.60 11.44
CA HIS A 116 -14.92 3.85 11.26
C HIS A 116 -14.80 2.42 11.78
N TYR A 117 -13.93 2.21 12.77
CA TYR A 117 -13.76 0.89 13.35
C TYR A 117 -15.00 0.48 14.14
N GLN A 118 -15.52 -0.69 13.84
CA GLN A 118 -16.54 -1.39 14.59
C GLN A 118 -16.01 -2.79 14.88
N PRO A 119 -15.96 -3.22 16.16
CA PRO A 119 -15.32 -4.48 16.54
C PRO A 119 -15.81 -5.71 15.76
N ASP A 120 -17.10 -5.77 15.47
CA ASP A 120 -17.75 -6.92 14.84
C ASP A 120 -17.98 -6.75 13.33
N THR A 121 -17.40 -5.70 12.73
CA THR A 121 -17.64 -5.39 11.32
C THR A 121 -16.31 -5.26 10.57
N LEU A 122 -16.10 -6.15 9.61
CA LEU A 122 -14.94 -6.08 8.71
C LEU A 122 -15.06 -4.89 7.76
N SER A 123 -13.99 -4.12 7.63
CA SER A 123 -13.87 -3.12 6.56
C SER A 123 -13.99 -3.75 5.18
N LYS A 124 -14.28 -2.94 4.15
CA LYS A 124 -14.37 -3.46 2.77
C LYS A 124 -13.09 -4.16 2.32
N LEU A 125 -11.92 -3.61 2.68
CA LEU A 125 -10.65 -4.26 2.36
C LEU A 125 -10.50 -5.60 3.08
N GLN A 126 -10.83 -5.67 4.38
CA GLN A 126 -10.81 -6.93 5.12
C GLN A 126 -11.73 -7.97 4.49
N GLN A 127 -12.96 -7.59 4.10
CA GLN A 127 -13.89 -8.48 3.41
C GLN A 127 -13.30 -9.01 2.08
N LEU A 128 -12.65 -8.14 1.29
CA LEU A 128 -12.00 -8.56 0.06
C LEU A 128 -10.81 -9.50 0.33
N CYS A 129 -9.97 -9.17 1.32
CA CYS A 129 -8.84 -10.01 1.70
C CYS A 129 -9.30 -11.39 2.21
N HIS A 130 -10.32 -11.44 3.06
CA HIS A 130 -10.90 -12.72 3.50
C HIS A 130 -11.36 -13.58 2.32
N ARG A 131 -12.02 -13.01 1.33
CA ARG A 131 -12.49 -13.76 0.15
C ARG A 131 -11.35 -14.35 -0.70
N VAL A 132 -10.19 -13.70 -0.72
CA VAL A 132 -9.08 -14.08 -1.59
C VAL A 132 -8.02 -14.91 -0.85
N LEU A 133 -7.84 -14.71 0.47
CA LEU A 133 -6.72 -15.28 1.23
C LEU A 133 -7.12 -16.43 2.16
N LEU A 134 -8.41 -16.65 2.43
CA LEU A 134 -8.93 -17.53 3.50
C LEU A 134 -8.36 -18.97 3.48
N GLU A 135 -7.94 -19.46 2.34
CA GLU A 135 -7.40 -20.83 2.19
C GLU A 135 -5.88 -20.88 2.04
N CYS A 136 -5.23 -19.69 1.90
CA CYS A 136 -3.83 -19.67 1.45
C CYS A 136 -2.86 -19.10 2.48
N MET A 137 -3.32 -18.25 3.43
CA MET A 137 -2.41 -17.55 4.31
C MET A 137 -3.07 -17.12 5.62
N PRO A 138 -2.42 -17.34 6.78
CA PRO A 138 -2.91 -16.87 8.08
C PRO A 138 -3.09 -15.36 8.12
N LEU A 139 -4.17 -14.91 8.79
CA LEU A 139 -4.44 -13.51 9.01
C LEU A 139 -4.05 -13.10 10.43
N VAL A 140 -3.25 -12.05 10.54
CA VAL A 140 -2.95 -11.38 11.80
C VAL A 140 -4.05 -10.35 12.07
N SER A 141 -4.65 -10.44 13.24
CA SER A 141 -5.72 -9.52 13.65
C SER A 141 -5.14 -8.27 14.28
N LEU A 142 -5.39 -7.12 13.65
CA LEU A 142 -5.08 -5.79 14.16
C LEU A 142 -6.37 -5.10 14.62
N ARG A 143 -6.34 -4.50 15.80
CA ARG A 143 -7.42 -3.68 16.34
C ARG A 143 -6.90 -2.27 16.65
N PRO A 144 -7.61 -1.18 16.28
CA PRO A 144 -7.26 0.15 16.76
C PRO A 144 -7.28 0.18 18.27
N ALA A 145 -6.25 0.72 18.89
CA ALA A 145 -6.22 0.91 20.33
C ALA A 145 -7.28 1.96 20.75
N PRO A 146 -7.88 1.83 21.95
CA PRO A 146 -8.94 2.74 22.41
C PRO A 146 -8.53 4.23 22.39
N GLU A 147 -7.26 4.50 22.66
CA GLU A 147 -6.70 5.86 22.69
C GLU A 147 -6.13 6.31 21.33
N SER A 148 -6.34 5.52 20.28
CA SER A 148 -5.77 5.86 18.97
C SER A 148 -6.40 7.12 18.41
N THR A 149 -5.58 8.13 18.15
CA THR A 149 -6.02 9.37 17.48
C THR A 149 -6.20 9.14 15.99
N SER A 150 -7.16 9.83 15.39
CA SER A 150 -7.39 9.78 13.92
C SER A 150 -6.39 10.63 13.13
N ASP A 151 -5.40 11.22 13.80
CA ASP A 151 -4.37 12.02 13.14
C ASP A 151 -3.48 11.16 12.20
N ARG A 152 -2.71 11.83 11.36
CA ARG A 152 -1.84 11.18 10.38
C ARG A 152 -0.42 10.94 10.90
N ARG A 153 -0.19 11.06 12.20
CA ARG A 153 1.09 10.77 12.84
C ARG A 153 1.29 9.27 13.02
N ILE A 154 2.53 8.89 13.20
CA ILE A 154 2.89 7.51 13.54
C ILE A 154 2.83 7.38 15.04
N HIS A 155 1.99 6.46 15.52
CA HIS A 155 1.85 6.12 16.93
C HIS A 155 2.09 4.63 17.09
N GLY A 156 3.14 4.25 17.79
CA GLY A 156 3.49 2.84 18.04
C GLY A 156 2.38 2.07 18.78
N SER A 157 1.57 2.77 19.58
CA SER A 157 0.42 2.24 20.33
C SER A 157 -0.92 2.37 19.60
N ALA A 158 -0.94 2.77 18.31
CA ALA A 158 -2.20 2.99 17.60
C ALA A 158 -2.98 1.70 17.31
N PHE A 159 -2.31 0.57 17.33
CA PHE A 159 -2.90 -0.75 17.09
C PHE A 159 -2.47 -1.74 18.16
N GLU A 160 -3.40 -2.61 18.52
CA GLU A 160 -3.16 -3.84 19.27
C GLU A 160 -3.10 -5.00 18.31
N VAL A 161 -2.13 -5.89 18.48
CA VAL A 161 -2.06 -7.17 17.79
C VAL A 161 -2.83 -8.18 18.65
N VAL A 162 -4.03 -8.55 18.21
CA VAL A 162 -4.95 -9.40 19.00
C VAL A 162 -4.63 -10.87 18.83
N ASP A 163 -4.35 -11.26 17.58
CA ASP A 163 -4.00 -12.62 17.22
C ASP A 163 -2.89 -12.57 16.17
N CYS A 164 -1.75 -13.13 16.51
CA CYS A 164 -0.60 -13.22 15.64
C CYS A 164 -0.12 -14.67 15.62
N PRO A 165 -0.36 -15.40 14.54
CA PRO A 165 0.26 -16.71 14.37
C PRO A 165 1.78 -16.52 14.44
N TYR A 166 2.49 -17.55 14.89
CA TYR A 166 3.95 -17.52 14.89
C TYR A 166 4.45 -17.33 13.45
N ALA A 167 4.86 -16.11 13.14
CA ALA A 167 5.32 -15.72 11.82
C ALA A 167 6.54 -14.81 11.94
N SER A 168 7.60 -15.15 11.25
CA SER A 168 8.81 -14.33 11.20
C SER A 168 8.66 -13.14 10.24
N HIS A 169 7.84 -13.29 9.21
CA HIS A 169 7.54 -12.25 8.23
C HIS A 169 6.02 -12.09 8.03
N VAL A 170 5.52 -10.89 8.29
CA VAL A 170 4.13 -10.50 8.08
C VAL A 170 4.06 -9.42 6.99
N THR A 171 3.17 -9.59 6.01
CA THR A 171 2.86 -8.55 5.03
C THR A 171 1.61 -7.78 5.45
N ILE A 172 1.74 -6.48 5.63
CA ILE A 172 0.60 -5.58 5.85
C ILE A 172 -0.03 -5.23 4.51
N ILE A 173 -1.35 -5.40 4.41
CA ILE A 173 -2.15 -4.91 3.27
C ILE A 173 -2.90 -3.64 3.69
N ASP A 174 -2.72 -2.58 2.89
CA ASP A 174 -3.43 -1.31 3.04
C ASP A 174 -4.05 -0.92 1.69
N ASP A 175 -5.18 -0.26 1.71
CA ASP A 175 -5.82 0.16 0.47
C ASP A 175 -5.16 1.40 -0.14
N THR A 176 -4.84 2.39 0.68
CA THR A 176 -4.36 3.69 0.19
C THR A 176 -3.33 4.30 1.12
N TRP A 177 -2.09 4.29 0.68
CA TRP A 177 -1.03 5.02 1.37
C TRP A 177 -1.07 6.50 1.01
N VAL A 178 -1.56 7.34 1.91
CA VAL A 178 -1.54 8.81 1.76
C VAL A 178 -0.25 9.38 2.36
N SER A 179 -0.15 9.38 3.66
CA SER A 179 1.03 9.83 4.42
C SER A 179 1.78 8.69 5.09
N GLY A 180 1.21 7.51 5.10
CA GLY A 180 1.76 6.32 5.74
C GLY A 180 1.54 6.24 7.26
N GLY A 181 0.97 7.27 7.91
CA GLY A 181 0.84 7.29 9.36
C GLY A 181 0.16 6.04 9.93
N THR A 182 -0.95 5.63 9.35
CA THR A 182 -1.70 4.43 9.77
C THR A 182 -0.91 3.15 9.52
N THR A 183 -0.41 2.97 8.31
CA THR A 183 0.34 1.77 7.92
C THR A 183 1.63 1.62 8.72
N LEU A 184 2.38 2.73 8.92
CA LEU A 184 3.61 2.73 9.70
C LEU A 184 3.36 2.48 11.19
N SER A 185 2.21 2.91 11.71
CA SER A 185 1.78 2.56 13.07
C SER A 185 1.51 1.06 13.19
N ALA A 186 0.92 0.43 12.18
CA ALA A 186 0.72 -1.02 12.14
C ALA A 186 2.06 -1.78 12.05
N VAL A 187 3.03 -1.27 11.27
CA VAL A 187 4.41 -1.80 11.25
C VAL A 187 5.03 -1.79 12.64
N ALA A 188 4.92 -0.66 13.35
CA ALA A 188 5.46 -0.52 14.70
C ALA A 188 4.79 -1.49 15.69
N ALA A 189 3.47 -1.66 15.61
CA ALA A 189 2.72 -2.59 16.46
C ALA A 189 3.15 -4.06 16.24
N LEU A 190 3.29 -4.49 14.97
CA LEU A 190 3.76 -5.84 14.65
C LEU A 190 5.18 -6.09 15.15
N ARG A 191 6.07 -5.12 15.01
CA ARG A 191 7.44 -5.24 15.56
C ARG A 191 7.45 -5.32 17.07
N ALA A 192 6.60 -4.53 17.75
CA ALA A 192 6.46 -4.60 19.20
C ALA A 192 5.91 -5.97 19.67
N SER A 193 5.13 -6.68 18.83
CA SER A 193 4.67 -8.04 19.12
C SER A 193 5.67 -9.15 18.74
N GLY A 194 6.88 -8.78 18.30
CA GLY A 194 7.97 -9.73 18.03
C GLY A 194 8.13 -10.17 16.57
N VAL A 195 7.34 -9.63 15.62
CA VAL A 195 7.50 -9.92 14.20
C VAL A 195 8.84 -9.33 13.70
N GLN A 196 9.68 -10.18 13.12
CA GLN A 196 11.05 -9.81 12.74
C GLN A 196 11.10 -9.03 11.43
N LYS A 197 10.31 -9.45 10.44
CA LYS A 197 10.21 -8.84 9.12
C LYS A 197 8.81 -8.37 8.84
N VAL A 198 8.68 -7.13 8.40
CA VAL A 198 7.39 -6.56 8.04
C VAL A 198 7.48 -5.93 6.66
N SER A 199 6.73 -6.47 5.70
CA SER A 199 6.53 -5.80 4.41
C SER A 199 5.16 -5.13 4.35
N VAL A 200 5.01 -4.20 3.42
CA VAL A 200 3.74 -3.52 3.15
C VAL A 200 3.38 -3.68 1.69
N LEU A 201 2.14 -4.02 1.42
CA LEU A 201 1.51 -3.95 0.11
C LEU A 201 0.35 -2.95 0.18
N ALA A 202 0.54 -1.77 -0.38
CA ALA A 202 -0.54 -0.81 -0.55
C ALA A 202 -1.12 -0.91 -1.96
N LEU A 203 -2.45 -1.01 -2.08
CA LEU A 203 -3.09 -1.10 -3.39
C LEU A 203 -2.90 0.19 -4.17
N ALA A 204 -2.90 1.34 -3.48
CA ALA A 204 -2.66 2.61 -4.14
C ALA A 204 -1.75 3.54 -3.34
N ARG A 205 -0.86 4.22 -4.05
CA ARG A 205 -0.11 5.37 -3.56
C ARG A 205 -0.87 6.64 -3.93
N TRP A 206 -1.37 7.36 -2.92
CA TRP A 206 -2.11 8.60 -3.14
C TRP A 206 -1.20 9.75 -3.55
N LEU A 207 -1.55 10.43 -4.63
CA LEU A 207 -0.90 11.63 -5.11
C LEU A 207 -1.86 12.82 -5.05
N ASP A 208 -1.49 13.88 -4.33
CA ASP A 208 -2.20 15.16 -4.32
C ASP A 208 -1.40 16.19 -5.15
N PRO A 209 -1.94 16.67 -6.30
CA PRO A 209 -1.25 17.65 -7.14
C PRO A 209 -0.94 18.98 -6.43
N GLY A 210 -1.61 19.25 -5.30
CA GLY A 210 -1.33 20.42 -4.45
C GLY A 210 -0.18 20.23 -3.47
N TYR A 211 0.47 19.07 -3.45
CA TYR A 211 1.49 18.75 -2.46
C TYR A 211 2.87 18.49 -3.08
N GLY A 212 3.88 19.25 -2.63
CA GLY A 212 5.28 19.06 -3.03
C GLY A 212 5.48 19.07 -4.55
N LEU A 213 6.32 18.16 -5.04
CA LEU A 213 6.66 18.02 -6.47
C LEU A 213 5.64 17.20 -7.27
N THR A 214 4.49 16.84 -6.67
CA THR A 214 3.51 15.97 -7.32
C THR A 214 2.96 16.53 -8.62
N ARG A 215 2.74 17.83 -8.72
CA ARG A 215 2.23 18.48 -9.93
C ARG A 215 3.18 18.30 -11.11
N ASP A 216 4.47 18.57 -10.89
CA ASP A 216 5.50 18.49 -11.92
C ASP A 216 5.75 17.03 -12.31
N PHE A 217 5.80 16.13 -11.33
CA PHE A 217 5.89 14.68 -11.54
C PHE A 217 4.75 14.18 -12.44
N LEU A 218 3.51 14.56 -12.14
CA LEU A 218 2.35 14.17 -12.96
C LEU A 218 2.35 14.86 -14.33
N ALA A 219 2.89 16.07 -14.47
CA ALA A 219 3.00 16.77 -15.75
C ALA A 219 3.99 16.03 -16.68
N ILE A 220 5.16 15.66 -16.17
CA ILE A 220 6.14 14.86 -16.90
C ILE A 220 5.53 13.50 -17.27
N GLY A 221 4.91 12.81 -16.30
CA GLY A 221 4.30 11.51 -16.56
C GLY A 221 3.20 11.54 -17.63
N ARG A 222 2.44 12.64 -17.74
CA ARG A 222 1.45 12.81 -18.81
C ARG A 222 2.07 12.94 -20.20
N GLN A 223 3.24 13.54 -20.29
CA GLN A 223 3.98 13.64 -21.58
C GLN A 223 4.50 12.28 -22.03
N HIS A 224 4.76 11.37 -21.08
CA HIS A 224 5.28 10.01 -21.30
C HIS A 224 4.24 8.92 -20.98
N LEU A 225 2.97 9.21 -21.20
CA LEU A 225 1.87 8.32 -20.81
C LEU A 225 1.91 6.97 -21.54
N ALA A 226 2.39 6.94 -22.78
CA ALA A 226 2.52 5.70 -23.56
C ALA A 226 3.60 4.76 -22.99
N GLU A 227 4.63 5.32 -22.34
CA GLU A 227 5.74 4.60 -21.73
C GLU A 227 5.44 4.21 -20.26
N TRP A 228 4.39 4.80 -19.65
CA TRP A 228 4.02 4.53 -18.27
C TRP A 228 3.22 3.23 -18.17
N PRO A 229 3.79 2.18 -17.57
CA PRO A 229 3.16 0.86 -17.56
C PRO A 229 1.87 0.81 -16.75
N GLY A 230 1.00 -0.13 -17.08
CA GLY A 230 -0.12 -0.53 -16.24
C GLY A 230 0.35 -1.34 -15.02
N PRO A 231 -0.45 -1.41 -13.96
CA PRO A 231 -0.09 -2.18 -12.77
C PRO A 231 0.09 -3.68 -13.05
N GLN A 232 -0.57 -4.21 -14.08
CA GLN A 232 -0.52 -5.62 -14.45
C GLN A 232 0.81 -6.05 -15.08
N ASP A 233 1.63 -5.12 -15.51
CA ASP A 233 2.83 -5.39 -16.30
C ASP A 233 4.12 -5.34 -15.48
N VAL A 234 4.01 -4.99 -14.18
CA VAL A 234 5.18 -4.69 -13.34
C VAL A 234 5.07 -5.21 -11.91
N CYS A 235 6.22 -5.44 -11.28
CA CYS A 235 6.29 -5.77 -9.86
C CYS A 235 6.04 -4.51 -8.99
N PRO A 236 5.09 -4.51 -8.04
CA PRO A 236 4.83 -3.36 -7.17
C PRO A 236 5.93 -3.12 -6.13
N PHE A 237 6.78 -4.10 -5.84
CA PHE A 237 7.79 -4.02 -4.79
C PHE A 237 9.12 -3.40 -5.26
N THR A 238 9.35 -3.32 -6.56
CA THR A 238 10.58 -2.78 -7.13
C THR A 238 10.36 -1.42 -7.80
N LEU A 239 11.38 -0.61 -7.93
CA LEU A 239 11.30 0.71 -8.57
C LEU A 239 11.26 0.60 -10.11
N ASP A 240 11.95 -0.39 -10.64
CA ASP A 240 12.03 -0.68 -12.06
C ASP A 240 10.86 -1.55 -12.57
N GLY A 241 10.05 -2.09 -11.66
CA GLY A 241 8.92 -2.96 -11.99
C GLY A 241 9.31 -4.39 -12.34
N ILE A 242 10.58 -4.79 -12.19
CA ILE A 242 11.06 -6.14 -12.49
C ILE A 242 10.98 -7.00 -11.22
N CYS A 243 10.48 -8.22 -11.33
CA CYS A 243 10.46 -9.14 -10.19
C CYS A 243 11.88 -9.54 -9.79
N PRO A 244 12.22 -9.50 -8.47
CA PRO A 244 13.52 -9.89 -7.96
C PRO A 244 13.78 -11.40 -8.02
#